data_b39ee29bbee1327eb1b0fc92256a2a7d
#
_entry.id   b39ee29bbee1327eb1b0fc92256a2a7d
#
_cell.length_a   1.000
_cell.length_b   1.000
_cell.length_c   1.000
_cell.angle_alpha   90.00
_cell.angle_beta   90.00
_cell.angle_gamma   90.00
#
_symmetry.space_group_name_H-M   'P 1'
#
loop_
_entity.id
_entity.type
_entity.pdbx_description
1 polymer ?
#
loop_
_entity_poly.entity_id
_entity_poly.type
_entity_poly.pdbx_seq_one_letter_code
_entity_poly.pdbx_strand_id
1 'polypeptide(L)'
;SDYHDSGIDRLHEALAASKILGVPEEDIVFLGYCNMPMVNETQHFYNADEDLIITSDQGLQETYALPEKPEFCFNTTGKHKNYTKKNLRTDIQEVIMNYKPEIIFAVDFDRHIDHRAISLIFEEAISNILSKKNNSYFPEIYKGFCYNGSYLGKKDFYDLNLAGEAKAEGEFINNP
;
A
#
# COMPACT_ATOMS: atom_id res chain seq x y z
N SER A 1 24.28 -5.57 -4.65
CA SER A 1 24.14 -4.35 -5.43
C SER A 1 22.82 -4.35 -6.17
N ASP A 2 22.47 -5.47 -6.76
CA ASP A 2 21.46 -5.48 -7.81
C ASP A 2 20.04 -5.15 -7.35
N TYR A 3 19.66 -5.40 -6.10
CA TYR A 3 18.31 -5.20 -5.65
C TYR A 3 17.96 -3.74 -5.30
N HIS A 4 18.91 -2.97 -4.78
CA HIS A 4 18.68 -1.54 -4.54
C HIS A 4 18.53 -0.82 -5.87
N ASP A 5 19.38 -1.14 -6.83
CA ASP A 5 19.32 -0.59 -8.17
C ASP A 5 17.99 -0.96 -8.82
N SER A 6 17.53 -2.20 -8.63
CA SER A 6 16.22 -2.66 -9.09
C SER A 6 15.06 -1.86 -8.46
N GLY A 7 15.20 -1.44 -7.19
CA GLY A 7 14.19 -0.60 -6.54
C GLY A 7 14.12 0.79 -7.18
N ILE A 8 15.27 1.39 -7.47
CA ILE A 8 15.36 2.67 -8.16
C ILE A 8 14.78 2.56 -9.58
N ASP A 9 15.11 1.47 -10.31
CA ASP A 9 14.53 1.24 -11.63
C ASP A 9 13.00 1.19 -11.59
N ARG A 10 12.43 0.54 -10.57
CA ARG A 10 10.97 0.48 -10.40
C ARG A 10 10.35 1.85 -10.17
N LEU A 11 11.03 2.75 -9.49
CA LEU A 11 10.53 4.12 -9.32
C LEU A 11 10.53 4.87 -10.65
N HIS A 12 11.58 4.72 -11.46
CA HIS A 12 11.63 5.31 -12.80
C HIS A 12 10.56 4.69 -13.72
N GLU A 13 10.37 3.38 -13.66
CA GLU A 13 9.31 2.70 -14.42
C GLU A 13 7.93 3.23 -14.04
N ALA A 14 7.70 3.45 -12.74
CA ALA A 14 6.43 3.98 -12.26
C ALA A 14 6.17 5.39 -12.80
N LEU A 15 7.19 6.26 -12.80
CA LEU A 15 7.06 7.60 -13.39
C LEU A 15 6.80 7.53 -14.89
N ALA A 16 7.52 6.67 -15.60
CA ALA A 16 7.35 6.51 -17.04
C ALA A 16 5.95 5.99 -17.39
N ALA A 17 5.47 5.01 -16.65
CA ALA A 17 4.14 4.45 -16.87
C ALA A 17 3.05 5.47 -16.59
N SER A 18 3.17 6.19 -15.48
CA SER A 18 2.21 7.23 -15.11
C SER A 18 2.15 8.34 -16.16
N LYS A 19 3.30 8.70 -16.70
CA LYS A 19 3.36 9.71 -17.79
C LYS A 19 2.61 9.24 -19.02
N ILE A 20 2.70 7.96 -19.38
CA ILE A 20 1.95 7.40 -20.52
C ILE A 20 0.45 7.43 -20.24
N LEU A 21 0.06 7.24 -18.99
CA LEU A 21 -1.33 7.28 -18.56
C LEU A 21 -1.87 8.70 -18.40
N GLY A 22 -1.03 9.70 -18.56
CA GLY A 22 -1.44 11.11 -18.46
C GLY A 22 -1.53 11.61 -17.02
N VAL A 23 -0.90 10.93 -16.08
CA VAL A 23 -0.82 11.38 -14.68
C VAL A 23 0.38 12.32 -14.55
N PRO A 24 0.15 13.58 -14.13
CA PRO A 24 1.27 14.51 -13.91
C PRO A 24 2.20 14.00 -12.84
N GLU A 25 3.48 14.30 -12.99
CA GLU A 25 4.48 13.82 -12.04
C GLU A 25 4.27 14.37 -10.62
N GLU A 26 3.76 15.58 -10.50
CA GLU A 26 3.46 16.20 -9.22
C GLU A 26 2.34 15.49 -8.47
N ASP A 27 1.51 14.72 -9.16
CA ASP A 27 0.43 13.96 -8.55
C ASP A 27 0.87 12.55 -8.12
N ILE A 28 2.13 12.20 -8.37
CA ILE A 28 2.67 10.91 -7.96
C ILE A 28 3.39 11.07 -6.63
N VAL A 29 3.04 10.22 -5.67
CA VAL A 29 3.63 10.22 -4.34
C VAL A 29 4.27 8.87 -4.07
N PHE A 30 5.55 8.85 -3.80
CA PHE A 30 6.25 7.67 -3.32
C PHE A 30 6.27 7.68 -1.79
N LEU A 31 5.96 6.54 -1.18
CA LEU A 31 6.09 6.37 0.27
C LEU A 31 7.48 5.85 0.65
N GLY A 32 8.19 5.22 -0.27
CA GLY A 32 9.59 4.84 -0.09
C GLY A 32 9.83 3.59 0.74
N TYR A 33 8.80 2.83 1.05
CA TYR A 33 8.95 1.57 1.78
C TYR A 33 9.36 0.45 0.84
N CYS A 34 10.19 -0.44 1.34
CA CYS A 34 10.61 -1.64 0.60
C CYS A 34 9.48 -2.67 0.55
N ASN A 35 9.74 -3.79 -0.09
CA ASN A 35 8.89 -4.97 0.05
C ASN A 35 8.62 -5.24 1.52
N MET A 36 7.42 -5.66 1.84
CA MET A 36 7.01 -6.00 3.21
C MET A 36 7.47 -7.41 3.56
N PRO A 37 8.71 -7.61 4.03
CA PRO A 37 9.20 -8.95 4.28
C PRO A 37 8.45 -9.58 5.43
N MET A 38 8.59 -10.88 5.54
CA MET A 38 8.29 -11.57 6.79
C MET A 38 9.28 -11.09 7.83
N VAL A 39 8.82 -10.79 9.02
CA VAL A 39 9.71 -10.45 10.16
C VAL A 39 10.57 -11.67 10.51
N ASN A 40 10.00 -12.85 10.33
CA ASN A 40 10.67 -14.14 10.45
C ASN A 40 9.83 -15.17 9.67
N GLU A 41 10.20 -16.45 9.72
CA GLU A 41 9.56 -17.50 8.93
C GLU A 41 8.04 -17.62 9.13
N THR A 42 7.52 -17.10 10.22
CA THR A 42 6.10 -17.26 10.59
C THR A 42 5.37 -15.96 10.84
N GLN A 43 6.07 -14.83 10.91
CA GLN A 43 5.47 -13.57 11.30
C GLN A 43 5.48 -12.56 10.16
N HIS A 44 4.30 -12.23 9.65
CA HIS A 44 4.11 -11.16 8.70
C HIS A 44 4.39 -9.78 9.29
N PHE A 45 4.88 -8.86 8.47
CA PHE A 45 5.09 -7.47 8.85
C PHE A 45 3.85 -6.83 9.50
N TYR A 46 2.67 -7.09 8.99
CA TYR A 46 1.43 -6.57 9.57
C TYR A 46 1.24 -6.98 11.04
N ASN A 47 1.71 -8.15 11.43
CA ASN A 47 1.60 -8.65 12.79
C ASN A 47 2.79 -8.26 13.68
N ALA A 48 3.70 -7.45 13.18
CA ALA A 48 4.84 -6.96 13.95
C ALA A 48 4.40 -5.91 14.97
N ASP A 49 5.22 -5.73 15.99
CA ASP A 49 5.04 -4.64 16.93
C ASP A 49 5.13 -3.31 16.19
N GLU A 50 4.35 -2.34 16.64
CA GLU A 50 4.18 -1.04 15.98
C GLU A 50 5.49 -0.32 15.66
N ASP A 51 6.44 -0.39 16.56
CA ASP A 51 7.71 0.32 16.47
C ASP A 51 8.89 -0.58 16.12
N LEU A 52 8.65 -1.85 15.78
CA LEU A 52 9.70 -2.76 15.36
C LEU A 52 10.27 -2.31 14.01
N ILE A 53 11.57 -2.01 14.00
CA ILE A 53 12.26 -1.66 12.77
C ILE A 53 12.63 -2.95 12.06
N ILE A 54 12.17 -3.10 10.84
CA ILE A 54 12.53 -4.25 10.02
C ILE A 54 13.65 -3.88 9.05
N THR A 55 14.36 -4.90 8.61
CA THR A 55 15.41 -4.77 7.59
C THR A 55 14.93 -5.43 6.32
N SER A 56 14.99 -4.72 5.22
CA SER A 56 14.63 -5.26 3.91
C SER A 56 15.65 -6.33 3.46
N ASP A 57 15.31 -7.07 2.42
CA ASP A 57 16.21 -8.04 1.81
C ASP A 57 17.50 -7.39 1.28
N GLN A 58 17.47 -6.09 1.07
CA GLN A 58 18.64 -5.30 0.62
C GLN A 58 19.43 -4.70 1.78
N GLY A 59 19.03 -4.97 3.01
CA GLY A 59 19.70 -4.46 4.20
C GLY A 59 19.29 -3.04 4.57
N LEU A 60 18.24 -2.48 3.96
CA LEU A 60 17.75 -1.14 4.26
C LEU A 60 16.78 -1.18 5.44
N GLN A 61 16.76 -0.10 6.21
CA GLN A 61 15.88 0.06 7.36
C GLN A 61 15.08 1.38 7.32
N GLU A 62 15.29 2.18 6.27
CA GLU A 62 14.69 3.50 6.15
C GLU A 62 14.13 3.68 4.74
N THR A 63 13.14 4.55 4.65
CA THR A 63 12.51 4.94 3.38
C THR A 63 13.51 5.58 2.42
N TYR A 64 13.25 5.41 1.14
CA TYR A 64 14.05 6.03 0.08
C TYR A 64 13.22 6.28 -1.16
N ALA A 65 13.71 7.15 -2.03
CA ALA A 65 13.16 7.34 -3.36
C ALA A 65 14.23 7.94 -4.29
N LEU A 66 13.80 8.59 -5.35
CA LEU A 66 14.73 9.22 -6.30
C LEU A 66 15.21 10.58 -5.75
N PRO A 67 16.46 10.96 -5.96
CA PRO A 67 16.94 12.26 -5.52
C PRO A 67 16.10 13.42 -6.06
N GLU A 68 15.65 13.30 -7.30
CA GLU A 68 14.84 14.33 -7.96
C GLU A 68 13.37 14.24 -7.56
N LYS A 69 12.92 13.13 -7.00
CA LYS A 69 11.57 12.94 -6.50
C LYS A 69 11.60 12.13 -5.19
N PRO A 70 11.94 12.79 -4.09
CA PRO A 70 12.00 12.14 -2.78
C PRO A 70 10.64 11.62 -2.34
N GLU A 71 10.68 10.68 -1.42
CA GLU A 71 9.46 10.12 -0.86
C GLU A 71 8.75 11.14 0.06
N PHE A 72 7.48 10.82 0.35
CA PHE A 72 6.58 11.73 1.04
C PHE A 72 7.11 12.24 2.38
N CYS A 73 7.65 11.36 3.21
CA CYS A 73 8.14 11.77 4.53
C CYS A 73 9.37 12.67 4.43
N PHE A 74 10.26 12.43 3.47
CA PHE A 74 11.42 13.30 3.26
C PHE A 74 10.99 14.68 2.75
N ASN A 75 10.02 14.71 1.82
CA ASN A 75 9.49 15.98 1.32
C ASN A 75 8.83 16.82 2.41
N THR A 76 8.20 16.18 3.38
CA THR A 76 7.46 16.88 4.42
C THR A 76 8.29 17.24 5.65
N THR A 77 9.31 16.44 5.97
CA THR A 77 10.07 16.57 7.22
C THR A 77 11.58 16.77 7.04
N GLY A 78 12.09 16.51 5.83
CA GLY A 78 13.52 16.52 5.55
C GLY A 78 14.25 15.28 6.08
N LYS A 79 13.54 14.21 6.42
CA LYS A 79 14.14 13.00 7.00
C LYS A 79 13.46 11.75 6.49
N HIS A 80 14.24 10.71 6.31
CA HIS A 80 13.73 9.37 6.06
C HIS A 80 13.06 8.81 7.32
N LYS A 81 12.17 7.86 7.16
CA LYS A 81 11.51 7.15 8.27
C LYS A 81 11.95 5.69 8.28
N ASN A 82 12.12 5.15 9.48
CA ASN A 82 12.42 3.73 9.60
C ASN A 82 11.24 2.89 9.12
N TYR A 83 11.55 1.70 8.62
CA TYR A 83 10.54 0.72 8.21
C TYR A 83 9.85 0.12 9.43
N THR A 84 8.80 0.79 9.89
CA THR A 84 7.92 0.28 10.94
C THR A 84 6.47 0.30 10.46
N LYS A 85 5.65 -0.57 11.01
CA LYS A 85 4.22 -0.61 10.69
C LYS A 85 3.57 0.73 11.02
N LYS A 86 3.95 1.31 12.14
CA LYS A 86 3.42 2.59 12.59
C LYS A 86 3.74 3.71 11.62
N ASN A 87 4.97 3.78 11.12
CA ASN A 87 5.37 4.82 10.19
C ASN A 87 4.62 4.71 8.86
N LEU A 88 4.54 3.49 8.31
CA LEU A 88 3.80 3.28 7.07
C LEU A 88 2.33 3.66 7.20
N ARG A 89 1.68 3.24 8.30
CA ARG A 89 0.29 3.61 8.55
C ARG A 89 0.13 5.13 8.69
N THR A 90 1.07 5.77 9.38
CA THR A 90 1.02 7.22 9.56
C THR A 90 1.19 7.95 8.23
N ASP A 91 2.13 7.52 7.38
CA ASP A 91 2.33 8.14 6.07
C ASP A 91 1.11 8.00 5.18
N ILE A 92 0.46 6.84 5.19
CA ILE A 92 -0.80 6.65 4.46
C ILE A 92 -1.86 7.62 4.97
N GLN A 93 -1.98 7.77 6.29
CA GLN A 93 -2.94 8.71 6.87
C GLN A 93 -2.63 10.15 6.47
N GLU A 94 -1.36 10.52 6.50
CA GLU A 94 -0.93 11.88 6.16
C GLU A 94 -1.18 12.18 4.68
N VAL A 95 -0.88 11.25 3.79
CA VAL A 95 -1.17 11.41 2.36
C VAL A 95 -2.67 11.59 2.15
N ILE A 96 -3.48 10.69 2.71
CA ILE A 96 -4.93 10.79 2.54
C ILE A 96 -5.47 12.11 3.07
N MET A 97 -4.99 12.58 4.23
CA MET A 97 -5.47 13.81 4.83
C MET A 97 -4.94 15.07 4.15
N ASN A 98 -3.80 14.98 3.46
CA ASN A 98 -3.28 16.10 2.69
C ASN A 98 -4.08 16.31 1.41
N TYR A 99 -4.40 15.23 0.71
CA TYR A 99 -5.08 15.31 -0.59
C TYR A 99 -6.60 15.24 -0.48
N LYS A 100 -7.10 14.59 0.54
CA LYS A 100 -8.53 14.38 0.80
C LYS A 100 -9.29 13.96 -0.46
N PRO A 101 -8.88 12.91 -1.11
CA PRO A 101 -9.57 12.47 -2.34
C PRO A 101 -11.01 12.05 -2.02
N GLU A 102 -11.92 12.33 -2.96
CA GLU A 102 -13.31 11.92 -2.81
C GLU A 102 -13.44 10.41 -3.05
N ILE A 103 -12.59 9.88 -3.89
CA ILE A 103 -12.59 8.44 -4.24
C ILE A 103 -11.19 7.89 -4.06
N ILE A 104 -11.10 6.74 -3.43
CA ILE A 104 -9.84 6.02 -3.22
C ILE A 104 -9.94 4.63 -3.83
N PHE A 105 -8.99 4.30 -4.71
CA PHE A 105 -8.81 2.94 -5.19
C PHE A 105 -7.61 2.34 -4.46
N ALA A 106 -7.79 1.24 -3.77
CA ALA A 106 -6.76 0.58 -2.98
C ALA A 106 -6.60 -0.88 -3.40
N VAL A 107 -5.40 -1.41 -3.17
CA VAL A 107 -5.16 -2.84 -3.38
C VAL A 107 -5.92 -3.63 -2.32
N ASP A 108 -6.52 -4.73 -2.75
CA ASP A 108 -7.20 -5.64 -1.84
C ASP A 108 -6.30 -6.78 -1.39
N PHE A 109 -6.76 -7.49 -0.39
CA PHE A 109 -6.11 -8.63 0.22
C PHE A 109 -6.10 -9.81 -0.77
N ASP A 110 -4.92 -10.17 -1.26
CA ASP A 110 -4.72 -11.31 -2.14
C ASP A 110 -3.56 -12.22 -1.64
N ARG A 111 -3.01 -13.02 -2.53
CA ARG A 111 -1.96 -13.97 -2.16
C ARG A 111 -0.59 -13.34 -1.95
N HIS A 112 -0.38 -12.14 -2.47
CA HIS A 112 0.92 -11.49 -2.37
C HIS A 112 1.11 -10.89 -0.98
N ILE A 113 2.27 -11.11 -0.41
CA ILE A 113 2.55 -10.70 0.97
C ILE A 113 2.45 -9.17 1.14
N ASP A 114 2.96 -8.41 0.17
CA ASP A 114 2.91 -6.94 0.22
C ASP A 114 1.48 -6.43 0.10
N HIS A 115 0.68 -7.06 -0.77
CA HIS A 115 -0.71 -6.65 -0.93
C HIS A 115 -1.52 -6.89 0.35
N ARG A 116 -1.25 -8.00 1.05
CA ARG A 116 -1.88 -8.26 2.35
C ARG A 116 -1.50 -7.20 3.36
N ALA A 117 -0.20 -6.90 3.46
CA ALA A 117 0.29 -5.93 4.43
C ALA A 117 -0.30 -4.56 4.16
N ILE A 118 -0.20 -4.08 2.92
CA ILE A 118 -0.67 -2.74 2.58
C ILE A 118 -2.19 -2.63 2.67
N SER A 119 -2.92 -3.67 2.29
CA SER A 119 -4.38 -3.70 2.38
C SER A 119 -4.86 -3.54 3.83
N LEU A 120 -4.26 -4.30 4.75
CA LEU A 120 -4.64 -4.26 6.17
C LEU A 120 -4.18 -2.95 6.84
N ILE A 121 -2.97 -2.48 6.52
CA ILE A 121 -2.47 -1.21 7.08
C ILE A 121 -3.29 -0.03 6.55
N PHE A 122 -3.72 -0.08 5.29
CA PHE A 122 -4.62 0.92 4.73
C PHE A 122 -5.96 0.93 5.47
N GLU A 123 -6.53 -0.22 5.78
CA GLU A 123 -7.79 -0.30 6.53
C GLU A 123 -7.64 0.28 7.95
N GLU A 124 -6.52 0.02 8.62
CA GLU A 124 -6.23 0.67 9.90
C GLU A 124 -6.11 2.19 9.73
N ALA A 125 -5.42 2.63 8.68
CA ALA A 125 -5.23 4.07 8.42
C ALA A 125 -6.56 4.77 8.21
N ILE A 126 -7.42 4.21 7.38
CA ILE A 126 -8.76 4.74 7.11
C ILE A 126 -9.61 4.70 8.37
N SER A 127 -9.61 3.60 9.10
CA SER A 127 -10.36 3.48 10.35
C SER A 127 -9.96 4.57 11.34
N ASN A 128 -8.64 4.83 11.46
CA ASN A 128 -8.13 5.88 12.32
C ASN A 128 -8.56 7.28 11.89
N ILE A 129 -8.73 7.50 10.59
CA ILE A 129 -9.22 8.77 10.06
C ILE A 129 -10.71 8.92 10.37
N LEU A 130 -11.48 7.90 10.03
CA LEU A 130 -12.95 7.95 10.10
C LEU A 130 -13.46 7.97 11.54
N SER A 131 -12.74 7.36 12.46
CA SER A 131 -13.13 7.30 13.87
C SER A 131 -12.83 8.57 14.66
N LYS A 132 -12.16 9.55 14.06
CA LYS A 132 -11.86 10.80 14.79
C LYS A 132 -13.15 11.53 15.10
N LYS A 133 -13.23 12.03 16.34
CA LYS A 133 -14.36 12.84 16.75
C LYS A 133 -14.43 14.08 15.88
N ASN A 134 -15.62 14.40 15.41
CA ASN A 134 -15.88 15.54 14.51
C ASN A 134 -15.25 15.38 13.13
N ASN A 135 -15.00 14.16 12.68
CA ASN A 135 -14.54 13.92 11.32
C ASN A 135 -15.67 14.34 10.34
N SER A 136 -15.26 15.01 9.28
CA SER A 136 -16.17 15.43 8.20
C SER A 136 -15.72 14.91 6.84
N TYR A 137 -14.74 14.03 6.80
CA TYR A 137 -14.19 13.47 5.58
C TYR A 137 -14.54 11.98 5.46
N PHE A 138 -15.29 11.64 4.42
CA PHE A 138 -15.80 10.30 4.17
C PHE A 138 -15.65 9.97 2.69
N PRO A 139 -14.48 9.47 2.26
CA PRO A 139 -14.27 9.12 0.86
C PRO A 139 -15.02 7.84 0.49
N GLU A 140 -15.31 7.70 -0.79
CA GLU A 140 -15.71 6.41 -1.35
C GLU A 140 -14.46 5.57 -1.52
N ILE A 141 -14.51 4.30 -1.12
CA ILE A 141 -13.36 3.40 -1.16
C ILE A 141 -13.69 2.18 -1.99
N TYR A 142 -12.86 1.95 -3.00
CA TYR A 142 -12.93 0.78 -3.85
C TYR A 142 -11.65 -0.02 -3.70
N LYS A 143 -11.77 -1.34 -3.59
CA LYS A 143 -10.62 -2.23 -3.46
C LYS A 143 -10.63 -3.23 -4.59
N GLY A 144 -9.46 -3.55 -5.10
CA GLY A 144 -9.32 -4.49 -6.21
C GLY A 144 -8.04 -5.30 -6.14
N PHE A 145 -8.09 -6.50 -6.70
CA PHE A 145 -6.92 -7.37 -6.80
C PHE A 145 -5.97 -6.88 -7.89
N CYS A 146 -4.69 -6.87 -7.58
CA CYS A 146 -3.67 -6.51 -8.57
C CYS A 146 -3.40 -7.64 -9.56
N TYR A 147 -3.54 -8.88 -9.13
CA TYR A 147 -3.27 -10.05 -9.96
C TYR A 147 -4.53 -10.89 -10.17
N ASN A 148 -4.77 -11.27 -11.42
CA ASN A 148 -5.86 -12.18 -11.73
C ASN A 148 -5.69 -13.55 -11.06
N GLY A 149 -4.46 -13.95 -10.75
CA GLY A 149 -4.17 -15.15 -9.98
C GLY A 149 -4.82 -15.23 -8.62
N SER A 150 -5.25 -14.10 -8.08
CA SER A 150 -6.00 -14.06 -6.83
C SER A 150 -7.32 -14.82 -6.94
N TYR A 151 -7.93 -14.80 -8.10
CA TYR A 151 -9.15 -15.56 -8.35
C TYR A 151 -8.87 -17.06 -8.47
N LEU A 152 -7.69 -17.42 -8.92
CA LEU A 152 -7.32 -18.82 -9.04
C LEU A 152 -7.06 -19.46 -7.67
N GLY A 153 -6.82 -18.66 -6.67
CA GLY A 153 -6.64 -19.12 -5.30
C GLY A 153 -7.92 -19.44 -4.57
N LYS A 154 -9.04 -19.14 -5.16
CA LYS A 154 -10.31 -19.21 -4.44
C LYS A 154 -10.65 -20.59 -3.91
N LYS A 155 -10.27 -21.64 -4.61
CA LYS A 155 -10.54 -22.97 -4.09
C LYS A 155 -9.68 -23.35 -2.90
N ASP A 156 -8.68 -22.54 -2.60
CA ASP A 156 -7.88 -22.72 -1.39
C ASP A 156 -8.52 -21.99 -0.21
N PHE A 157 -9.40 -21.03 -0.52
CA PHE A 157 -10.09 -20.27 0.48
C PHE A 157 -11.50 -20.78 0.69
N TYR A 158 -12.25 -20.89 -0.36
CA TYR A 158 -13.60 -21.28 -0.36
C TYR A 158 -13.90 -21.58 -1.73
N ASP A 159 -14.53 -22.33 -1.91
CA ASP A 159 -14.96 -22.72 -3.05
C ASP A 159 -15.73 -21.78 -3.75
N LEU A 160 -15.63 -20.73 -3.70
CA LEU A 160 -16.31 -19.85 -4.14
C LEU A 160 -16.10 -19.20 -5.04
N ASN A 161 -16.11 -19.07 -5.32
CA ASN A 161 -16.16 -18.38 -6.19
C ASN A 161 -16.71 -17.24 -5.94
N LEU A 162 -16.66 -16.99 -5.32
CA LEU A 162 -17.00 -16.09 -5.09
C LEU A 162 -16.59 -15.19 -4.87
N ALA A 163 -15.88 -15.44 -4.56
CA ALA A 163 -15.21 -14.38 -4.52
C ALA A 163 -15.54 -13.53 -5.56
N GLY A 164 -14.93 -13.55 -6.24
CA GLY A 164 -15.13 -12.80 -7.24
C GLY A 164 -16.43 -12.67 -7.68
N GLU A 165 -17.18 -13.26 -7.39
CA GLU A 165 -18.31 -13.11 -7.81
C GLU A 165 -19.09 -12.70 -6.91
N ALA A 166 -18.70 -12.48 -6.23
CA ALA A 166 -19.40 -12.17 -5.44
C ALA A 166 -20.35 -11.44 -5.62
N LYS A 167 -20.58 -11.57 -5.76
CA LYS A 167 -21.31 -11.27 -5.92
C LYS A 167 -22.04 -10.84 -5.40
N ALA A 168 -21.97 -10.31 -5.24
CA ALA A 168 -22.59 -9.98 -4.97
C ALA A 168 -23.52 -9.74 -5.29
N GLU A 169 -24.26 -9.69 -5.25
CA GLU A 169 -24.99 -9.58 -5.56
C GLU A 169 -25.50 -8.88 -5.71
N GLY A 170 -25.10 -8.37 -5.87
CA GLY A 170 -25.13 -7.76 -6.08
C GLY A 170 -24.93 -7.02 -6.04
N GLU A 171 -24.51 -6.76 -5.79
CA GLU A 171 -23.89 -6.33 -5.72
C GLU A 171 -22.86 -6.27 -5.56
N PHE A 172 -22.08 -6.27 -5.30
CA PHE A 172 -21.02 -6.31 -5.32
C PHE A 172 -20.55 -6.94 -6.06
N ILE A 173 -20.56 -6.98 -6.30
CA ILE A 173 -20.20 -7.41 -6.77
C ILE A 173 -19.91 -7.75 -7.39
N ASN A 174 -20.00 -7.72 -7.68
CA ASN A 174 -19.61 -8.05 -8.21
C ASN A 174 -18.99 -8.03 -8.57
N ASN A 175 -18.50 -7.67 -8.25
CA ASN A 175 -17.73 -7.65 -8.49
C ASN A 175 -17.30 -8.20 -8.77
N PRO A 176 -17.28 -8.35 -9.14
CA PRO A 176 -16.85 -8.69 -9.51
C PRO A 176 -16.47 -8.73 -9.73
#